data_779bc5c764cd180f5bb5643c8d435eff
#
_entry.id   779bc5c764cd180f5bb5643c8d435eff
#
_cell.length_a   1.000
_cell.length_b   1.000
_cell.length_c   1.000
_cell.angle_alpha   90.00
_cell.angle_beta   90.00
_cell.angle_gamma   90.00
#
_symmetry.space_group_name_H-M   'P 1'
#
loop_
_entity.id
_entity.type
_entity.pdbx_description
1 polymer ?
#
loop_
_entity_poly.entity_id
_entity_poly.type
_entity_poly.pdbx_seq_one_letter_code
_entity_poly.pdbx_strand_id
1 'polypeptide(L)'
;MGLRTPLFDEHVALKARLVDFGGWDMPVQYASVLDEHHAVRRDKGMFDVSHMTLLELTGPDAVSYLQRLLANDVARLLLPGKALYSVMLNERGGVIDDLIVYAPTPEQPDLWRVIVNCGTHDKDLAWMQAQAASFRVALIERTDLAMVAVQGPESRAAVHAVLSEHV
;
A
#
# COMPACT_ATOMS: atom_id res chain seq x y z
N MET A 1 15.33 -17.74 7.16
CA MET A 1 15.64 -16.36 6.78
C MET A 1 14.44 -15.90 5.95
N GLY A 2 13.75 -14.88 6.42
CA GLY A 2 12.59 -14.34 5.72
C GLY A 2 12.98 -13.47 4.52
N LEU A 3 11.98 -13.02 3.76
CA LEU A 3 12.14 -11.96 2.76
C LEU A 3 12.55 -10.65 3.47
N ARG A 4 13.20 -9.76 2.75
CA ARG A 4 13.71 -8.50 3.30
C ARG A 4 13.25 -7.32 2.46
N THR A 5 12.83 -6.27 3.13
CA THR A 5 12.52 -5.01 2.48
C THR A 5 13.81 -4.27 2.08
N PRO A 6 13.74 -3.28 1.18
CA PRO A 6 14.87 -2.40 0.87
C PRO A 6 15.43 -1.66 2.09
N LEU A 7 14.64 -1.49 3.16
CA LEU A 7 15.03 -0.79 4.38
C LEU A 7 15.56 -1.72 5.49
N PHE A 8 15.73 -3.02 5.20
CA PHE A 8 16.13 -4.01 6.20
C PHE A 8 17.44 -3.63 6.93
N ASP A 9 18.46 -3.19 6.20
CA ASP A 9 19.75 -2.84 6.79
C ASP A 9 19.65 -1.61 7.71
N GLU A 10 18.74 -0.68 7.41
CA GLU A 10 18.44 0.45 8.28
C GLU A 10 17.79 -0.02 9.60
N HIS A 11 16.89 -0.99 9.55
CA HIS A 11 16.29 -1.58 10.75
C HIS A 11 17.36 -2.24 11.64
N VAL A 12 18.29 -2.96 11.03
CA VAL A 12 19.41 -3.58 11.75
C VAL A 12 20.33 -2.51 12.37
N ALA A 13 20.70 -1.48 11.61
CA ALA A 13 21.54 -0.38 12.10
C ALA A 13 20.89 0.36 13.27
N LEU A 14 19.58 0.53 13.26
CA LEU A 14 18.78 1.12 14.33
C LEU A 14 18.50 0.15 15.49
N LYS A 15 19.05 -1.08 15.44
CA LYS A 15 18.89 -2.13 16.45
C LYS A 15 17.43 -2.53 16.68
N ALA A 16 16.64 -2.54 15.62
CA ALA A 16 15.26 -3.00 15.68
C ALA A 16 15.17 -4.46 16.13
N ARG A 17 14.18 -4.78 16.93
CA ARG A 17 13.78 -6.17 17.17
C ARG A 17 13.03 -6.68 15.96
N LEU A 18 13.64 -7.62 15.22
CA LEU A 18 13.05 -8.22 14.04
C LEU A 18 12.21 -9.45 14.41
N VAL A 19 11.13 -9.67 13.69
CA VAL A 19 10.24 -10.83 13.80
C VAL A 19 9.82 -11.30 12.41
N ASP A 20 9.42 -12.57 12.30
CA ASP A 20 8.72 -13.05 11.11
C ASP A 20 7.32 -12.41 11.05
N PHE A 21 7.04 -11.75 9.95
CA PHE A 21 5.74 -11.17 9.65
C PHE A 21 5.31 -11.61 8.25
N GLY A 22 4.54 -12.71 8.17
CA GLY A 22 4.06 -13.24 6.90
C GLY A 22 5.18 -13.65 5.94
N GLY A 23 6.30 -14.19 6.47
CA GLY A 23 7.48 -14.58 5.70
C GLY A 23 8.51 -13.48 5.49
N TRP A 24 8.29 -12.29 6.02
CA TRP A 24 9.22 -11.16 5.96
C TRP A 24 9.90 -10.93 7.31
N ASP A 25 11.20 -10.61 7.29
CA ASP A 25 11.96 -10.17 8.48
C ASP A 25 11.63 -8.69 8.74
N MET A 26 10.65 -8.39 9.62
CA MET A 26 10.12 -7.04 9.85
C MET A 26 10.43 -6.51 11.25
N PRO A 27 10.65 -5.19 11.43
CA PRO A 27 10.85 -4.58 12.74
C PRO A 27 9.53 -4.49 13.52
N VAL A 28 9.52 -5.02 14.75
CA VAL A 28 8.36 -4.93 15.64
C VAL A 28 8.48 -3.79 16.65
N GLN A 29 9.70 -3.41 16.97
CA GLN A 29 10.03 -2.27 17.84
C GLN A 29 11.51 -1.90 17.73
N TYR A 30 11.85 -0.66 18.11
CA TYR A 30 13.23 -0.18 18.21
C TYR A 30 13.67 -0.03 19.65
N ALA A 31 12.97 0.80 20.43
CA ALA A 31 13.26 1.00 21.84
C ALA A 31 12.16 0.47 22.75
N SER A 32 10.96 1.03 22.63
CA SER A 32 9.81 0.73 23.47
C SER A 32 8.53 0.83 22.65
N VAL A 33 7.75 -0.25 22.61
CA VAL A 33 6.44 -0.26 21.90
C VAL A 33 5.53 0.86 22.40
N LEU A 34 5.53 1.14 23.71
CA LEU A 34 4.66 2.17 24.29
C LEU A 34 5.12 3.58 23.92
N ASP A 35 6.44 3.85 23.97
CA ASP A 35 6.98 5.16 23.61
C ASP A 35 6.82 5.43 22.11
N GLU A 36 7.05 4.43 21.26
CA GLU A 36 6.82 4.50 19.81
C GLU A 36 5.34 4.73 19.50
N HIS A 37 4.42 4.05 20.20
CA HIS A 37 2.98 4.33 20.10
C HIS A 37 2.66 5.78 20.46
N HIS A 38 3.22 6.29 21.56
CA HIS A 38 2.99 7.67 21.96
C HIS A 38 3.59 8.67 20.99
N ALA A 39 4.75 8.39 20.40
CA ALA A 39 5.36 9.23 19.37
C ALA A 39 4.42 9.39 18.16
N VAL A 40 3.87 8.30 17.65
CA VAL A 40 2.90 8.35 16.54
C VAL A 40 1.64 9.12 16.91
N ARG A 41 1.15 8.98 18.14
CA ARG A 41 -0.11 9.63 18.56
C ARG A 41 0.03 11.13 18.89
N ARG A 42 1.22 11.57 19.27
CA ARG A 42 1.47 12.95 19.78
C ARG A 42 2.38 13.79 18.90
N ASP A 43 3.16 13.13 18.04
CA ASP A 43 4.17 13.77 17.17
C ASP A 43 4.08 13.14 15.76
N LYS A 44 5.00 12.28 15.42
CA LYS A 44 5.09 11.61 14.12
C LYS A 44 5.74 10.25 14.25
N GLY A 45 5.44 9.36 13.31
CA GLY A 45 6.07 8.06 13.17
C GLY A 45 6.15 7.63 11.72
N MET A 46 7.14 6.80 11.42
CA MET A 46 7.40 6.26 10.09
C MET A 46 7.45 4.73 10.18
N PHE A 47 6.76 4.07 9.24
CA PHE A 47 6.66 2.61 9.20
C PHE A 47 7.10 2.11 7.83
N ASP A 48 8.03 1.17 7.80
CA ASP A 48 8.30 0.40 6.60
C ASP A 48 7.11 -0.54 6.34
N VAL A 49 6.44 -0.33 5.23
CA VAL A 49 5.34 -1.18 4.75
C VAL A 49 5.65 -1.76 3.36
N SER A 50 6.94 -1.84 3.02
CA SER A 50 7.41 -2.34 1.72
C SER A 50 7.16 -3.84 1.51
N HIS A 51 6.76 -4.57 2.56
CA HIS A 51 6.29 -5.95 2.45
C HIS A 51 4.89 -6.06 1.80
N MET A 52 4.12 -4.97 1.78
CA MET A 52 2.84 -4.92 1.07
C MET A 52 3.08 -4.95 -0.45
N THR A 53 2.13 -5.50 -1.17
CA THR A 53 2.21 -5.58 -2.63
C THR A 53 1.66 -4.31 -3.27
N LEU A 54 2.48 -3.61 -4.03
CA LEU A 54 2.08 -2.45 -4.82
C LEU A 54 1.83 -2.86 -6.26
N LEU A 55 0.62 -2.60 -6.73
CA LEU A 55 0.20 -2.81 -8.11
C LEU A 55 -0.07 -1.47 -8.79
N GLU A 56 0.41 -1.31 -10.01
CA GLU A 56 0.04 -0.24 -10.91
C GLU A 56 -0.99 -0.75 -11.92
N LEU A 57 -2.10 -0.04 -12.04
CA LEU A 57 -3.19 -0.34 -12.94
C LEU A 57 -3.37 0.81 -13.92
N THR A 58 -3.35 0.50 -15.21
CA THR A 58 -3.58 1.46 -16.30
C THR A 58 -4.59 0.91 -17.29
N GLY A 59 -5.13 1.79 -18.13
CA GLY A 59 -5.99 1.40 -19.23
C GLY A 59 -7.37 2.06 -19.19
N PRO A 60 -8.07 2.14 -20.33
CA PRO A 60 -9.33 2.87 -20.43
C PRO A 60 -10.48 2.29 -19.61
N ASP A 61 -10.37 1.02 -19.23
CA ASP A 61 -11.40 0.33 -18.47
C ASP A 61 -11.04 0.22 -16.96
N ALA A 62 -10.00 0.95 -16.49
CA ALA A 62 -9.50 0.84 -15.11
C ALA A 62 -10.59 1.08 -14.05
N VAL A 63 -11.41 2.12 -14.18
CA VAL A 63 -12.51 2.40 -13.24
C VAL A 63 -13.54 1.27 -13.26
N SER A 64 -13.97 0.82 -14.43
CA SER A 64 -14.96 -0.26 -14.55
C SER A 64 -14.44 -1.59 -14.01
N TYR A 65 -13.15 -1.86 -14.21
CA TYR A 65 -12.46 -3.01 -13.64
C TYR A 65 -12.42 -2.95 -12.11
N LEU A 66 -12.01 -1.82 -11.53
CA LEU A 66 -11.99 -1.65 -10.08
C LEU A 66 -13.40 -1.73 -9.48
N GLN A 67 -14.41 -1.16 -10.13
CA GLN A 67 -15.81 -1.30 -9.69
C GLN A 67 -16.33 -2.75 -9.76
N ARG A 68 -15.81 -3.57 -10.66
CA ARG A 68 -16.12 -5.00 -10.71
C ARG A 68 -15.52 -5.77 -9.54
N LEU A 69 -14.32 -5.38 -9.08
CA LEU A 69 -13.59 -6.07 -8.03
C LEU A 69 -14.02 -5.68 -6.61
N LEU A 70 -14.36 -4.40 -6.42
CA LEU A 70 -14.42 -3.76 -5.10
C LEU A 70 -15.87 -3.50 -4.66
N ALA A 71 -16.07 -3.58 -3.34
CA ALA A 71 -17.36 -3.27 -2.74
C ALA A 71 -17.65 -1.77 -2.71
N ASN A 72 -16.61 -0.92 -2.61
CA ASN A 72 -16.77 0.52 -2.61
C ASN A 72 -16.77 1.09 -4.03
N ASP A 73 -17.46 2.22 -4.20
CA ASP A 73 -17.55 2.95 -5.47
C ASP A 73 -16.28 3.78 -5.73
N VAL A 74 -15.43 3.26 -6.59
CA VAL A 74 -14.15 3.88 -6.99
C VAL A 74 -14.37 5.18 -7.76
N ALA A 75 -15.52 5.36 -8.44
CA ALA A 75 -15.83 6.60 -9.15
C ALA A 75 -15.98 7.81 -8.22
N ARG A 76 -16.04 7.59 -6.89
CA ARG A 76 -16.02 8.67 -5.88
C ARG A 76 -14.63 9.21 -5.59
N LEU A 77 -13.58 8.56 -6.07
CA LEU A 77 -12.20 9.06 -5.96
C LEU A 77 -11.94 10.18 -6.99
N LEU A 78 -12.51 11.35 -6.73
CA LEU A 78 -12.48 12.51 -7.65
C LEU A 78 -11.24 13.39 -7.47
N LEU A 79 -10.54 13.27 -6.36
CA LEU A 79 -9.38 14.12 -6.05
C LEU A 79 -8.09 13.35 -6.28
N PRO A 80 -7.11 13.94 -6.99
CA PRO A 80 -5.81 13.33 -7.23
C PRO A 80 -5.13 12.88 -5.93
N GLY A 81 -4.52 11.69 -5.96
CA GLY A 81 -3.79 11.14 -4.83
C GLY A 81 -4.64 10.72 -3.62
N LYS A 82 -5.97 10.88 -3.67
CA LYS A 82 -6.86 10.36 -2.62
C LYS A 82 -6.92 8.84 -2.66
N ALA A 83 -7.07 8.25 -1.48
CA ALA A 83 -7.18 6.82 -1.29
C ALA A 83 -8.61 6.41 -0.92
N LEU A 84 -8.97 5.20 -1.33
CA LEU A 84 -10.20 4.52 -0.96
C LEU A 84 -9.84 3.13 -0.40
N TYR A 85 -10.17 2.89 0.87
CA TYR A 85 -10.12 1.56 1.45
C TYR A 85 -11.37 0.78 1.05
N SER A 86 -11.20 -0.45 0.60
CA SER A 86 -12.29 -1.31 0.18
C SER A 86 -11.97 -2.78 0.42
N VAL A 87 -13.01 -3.62 0.44
CA VAL A 87 -12.85 -5.06 0.32
C VAL A 87 -12.98 -5.50 -1.13
N MET A 88 -12.17 -6.48 -1.52
CA MET A 88 -12.24 -7.18 -2.79
C MET A 88 -13.15 -8.41 -2.64
N LEU A 89 -14.09 -8.57 -3.56
CA LEU A 89 -15.14 -9.57 -3.48
C LEU A 89 -15.02 -10.64 -4.56
N ASN A 90 -15.45 -11.85 -4.22
CA ASN A 90 -15.72 -12.90 -5.20
C ASN A 90 -17.13 -12.73 -5.82
N GLU A 91 -17.46 -13.57 -6.80
CA GLU A 91 -18.72 -13.50 -7.55
C GLU A 91 -19.98 -13.71 -6.68
N ARG A 92 -19.83 -14.30 -5.49
CA ARG A 92 -20.91 -14.55 -4.54
C ARG A 92 -20.99 -13.49 -3.43
N GLY A 93 -20.19 -12.41 -3.53
CA GLY A 93 -20.12 -11.34 -2.54
C GLY A 93 -19.29 -11.70 -1.31
N GLY A 94 -18.59 -12.84 -1.32
CA GLY A 94 -17.65 -13.18 -0.25
C GLY A 94 -16.36 -12.36 -0.33
N VAL A 95 -15.86 -11.93 0.82
CA VAL A 95 -14.62 -11.16 0.91
C VAL A 95 -13.42 -12.06 0.56
N ILE A 96 -12.61 -11.62 -0.40
CA ILE A 96 -11.33 -12.23 -0.75
C ILE A 96 -10.25 -11.63 0.13
N ASP A 97 -10.15 -10.29 0.13
CA ASP A 97 -9.21 -9.52 0.94
C ASP A 97 -9.67 -8.05 1.05
N ASP A 98 -8.96 -7.25 1.84
CA ASP A 98 -9.09 -5.81 1.87
C ASP A 98 -7.87 -5.15 1.25
N LEU A 99 -8.06 -3.96 0.69
CA LEU A 99 -7.03 -3.25 -0.05
C LEU A 99 -7.27 -1.73 -0.06
N ILE A 100 -6.25 -0.99 -0.51
CA ILE A 100 -6.33 0.44 -0.71
C ILE A 100 -6.12 0.77 -2.19
N VAL A 101 -7.00 1.60 -2.75
CA VAL A 101 -6.85 2.15 -4.11
C VAL A 101 -6.55 3.63 -4.02
N TYR A 102 -5.55 4.09 -4.76
CA TYR A 102 -5.21 5.50 -4.90
C TYR A 102 -5.62 6.02 -6.27
N ALA A 103 -6.29 7.17 -6.29
CA ALA A 103 -6.62 7.88 -7.51
C ALA A 103 -5.35 8.34 -8.26
N PRO A 104 -5.42 8.43 -9.60
CA PRO A 104 -4.38 9.04 -10.42
C PRO A 104 -4.01 10.45 -9.95
N THR A 105 -2.78 10.87 -10.24
CA THR A 105 -2.31 12.24 -10.00
C THR A 105 -2.26 13.03 -11.32
N PRO A 106 -2.15 14.37 -11.27
CA PRO A 106 -2.01 15.17 -12.49
C PRO A 106 -0.80 14.81 -13.34
N GLU A 107 0.29 14.36 -12.70
CA GLU A 107 1.53 13.92 -13.36
C GLU A 107 1.38 12.54 -14.01
N GLN A 108 0.44 11.73 -13.51
CA GLN A 108 0.17 10.35 -13.96
C GLN A 108 -1.35 10.12 -14.04
N PRO A 109 -2.05 10.77 -14.99
CA PRO A 109 -3.52 10.85 -15.02
C PRO A 109 -4.23 9.53 -15.30
N ASP A 110 -3.52 8.52 -15.82
CA ASP A 110 -4.09 7.21 -16.15
C ASP A 110 -3.61 6.11 -15.20
N LEU A 111 -2.79 6.47 -14.19
CA LEU A 111 -2.16 5.49 -13.31
C LEU A 111 -2.88 5.40 -11.97
N TRP A 112 -3.58 4.30 -11.75
CA TRP A 112 -4.12 3.90 -10.45
C TRP A 112 -3.10 3.05 -9.70
N ARG A 113 -3.04 3.20 -8.38
CA ARG A 113 -2.24 2.33 -7.53
C ARG A 113 -3.15 1.53 -6.61
N VAL A 114 -2.84 0.25 -6.47
CA VAL A 114 -3.58 -0.67 -5.60
C VAL A 114 -2.57 -1.32 -4.66
N ILE A 115 -2.86 -1.25 -3.36
CA ILE A 115 -2.03 -1.87 -2.33
C ILE A 115 -2.81 -3.03 -1.74
N VAL A 116 -2.25 -4.24 -1.84
CA VAL A 116 -2.81 -5.46 -1.28
C VAL A 116 -1.91 -6.07 -0.21
N ASN A 117 -2.48 -6.93 0.64
CA ASN A 117 -1.76 -7.53 1.76
C ASN A 117 -0.72 -8.56 1.29
N CYS A 118 0.43 -8.61 1.96
CA CYS A 118 1.51 -9.55 1.62
C CYS A 118 1.14 -11.02 1.88
N GLY A 119 0.35 -11.29 2.92
CA GLY A 119 -0.04 -12.65 3.30
C GLY A 119 -1.02 -13.31 2.32
N THR A 120 -1.68 -12.53 1.47
CA THR A 120 -2.67 -12.98 0.49
C THR A 120 -2.23 -12.73 -0.95
N HIS A 121 -0.98 -12.30 -1.15
CA HIS A 121 -0.38 -11.90 -2.42
C HIS A 121 -0.80 -12.78 -3.61
N ASP A 122 -0.45 -14.07 -3.58
CA ASP A 122 -0.68 -14.96 -4.74
C ASP A 122 -2.17 -15.12 -5.05
N LYS A 123 -3.00 -15.23 -4.01
CA LYS A 123 -4.45 -15.35 -4.15
C LYS A 123 -5.05 -14.08 -4.76
N ASP A 124 -4.62 -12.93 -4.29
CA ASP A 124 -5.15 -11.64 -4.73
C ASP A 124 -4.72 -11.33 -6.16
N LEU A 125 -3.43 -11.54 -6.49
CA LEU A 125 -2.96 -11.38 -7.86
C LEU A 125 -3.68 -12.32 -8.84
N ALA A 126 -3.82 -13.59 -8.50
CA ALA A 126 -4.50 -14.55 -9.36
C ALA A 126 -5.96 -14.14 -9.62
N TRP A 127 -6.68 -13.68 -8.59
CA TRP A 127 -8.04 -13.20 -8.75
C TRP A 127 -8.10 -11.93 -9.61
N MET A 128 -7.26 -10.94 -9.31
CA MET A 128 -7.20 -9.68 -10.06
C MET A 128 -6.88 -9.92 -11.54
N GLN A 129 -5.90 -10.76 -11.84
CA GLN A 129 -5.53 -11.12 -13.21
C GLN A 129 -6.66 -11.85 -13.94
N ALA A 130 -7.33 -12.79 -13.27
CA ALA A 130 -8.45 -13.51 -13.87
C ALA A 130 -9.61 -12.55 -14.25
N GLN A 131 -9.95 -11.60 -13.38
CA GLN A 131 -10.98 -10.60 -13.66
C GLN A 131 -10.53 -9.57 -14.72
N ALA A 132 -9.25 -9.27 -14.83
CA ALA A 132 -8.70 -8.33 -15.81
C ALA A 132 -8.90 -8.79 -17.27
N ALA A 133 -9.02 -10.10 -17.50
CA ALA A 133 -9.17 -10.66 -18.85
C ALA A 133 -10.38 -10.11 -19.66
N SER A 134 -11.37 -9.56 -18.98
CA SER A 134 -12.56 -8.96 -19.62
C SER A 134 -12.49 -7.44 -19.79
N PHE A 135 -11.34 -6.82 -19.46
CA PHE A 135 -11.17 -5.37 -19.47
C PHE A 135 -9.88 -4.98 -20.23
N ARG A 136 -9.87 -3.80 -20.80
CA ARG A 136 -8.68 -3.21 -21.43
C ARG A 136 -7.83 -2.51 -20.38
N VAL A 137 -7.17 -3.30 -19.53
CA VAL A 137 -6.31 -2.83 -18.47
C VAL A 137 -4.97 -3.57 -18.50
N ALA A 138 -3.95 -2.90 -17.96
CA ALA A 138 -2.68 -3.51 -17.62
C ALA A 138 -2.48 -3.43 -16.10
N LEU A 139 -2.13 -4.55 -15.49
CA LEU A 139 -1.84 -4.67 -14.07
C LEU A 139 -0.37 -5.07 -13.92
N ILE A 140 0.43 -4.23 -13.28
CA ILE A 140 1.87 -4.40 -13.12
C ILE A 140 2.23 -4.37 -11.64
N GLU A 141 2.86 -5.43 -11.15
CA GLU A 141 3.43 -5.45 -9.81
C GLU A 141 4.76 -4.68 -9.79
N ARG A 142 4.91 -3.79 -8.79
CA ARG A 142 6.07 -2.92 -8.64
C ARG A 142 6.96 -3.40 -7.49
N THR A 143 7.77 -4.41 -7.77
CA THR A 143 8.75 -4.97 -6.83
C THR A 143 10.02 -4.10 -6.68
N ASP A 144 10.16 -3.08 -7.51
CA ASP A 144 11.30 -2.14 -7.54
C ASP A 144 11.09 -0.92 -6.63
N LEU A 145 9.92 -0.78 -5.99
CA LEU A 145 9.57 0.35 -5.13
C LEU A 145 9.54 -0.08 -3.65
N ALA A 146 9.95 0.85 -2.79
CA ALA A 146 9.72 0.77 -1.35
C ALA A 146 8.50 1.62 -0.97
N MET A 147 7.84 1.26 0.12
CA MET A 147 6.69 2.00 0.62
C MET A 147 6.85 2.30 2.11
N VAL A 148 6.67 3.58 2.44
CA VAL A 148 6.76 4.06 3.82
C VAL A 148 5.44 4.75 4.20
N ALA A 149 4.84 4.32 5.30
CA ALA A 149 3.70 5.00 5.90
C ALA A 149 4.18 6.01 6.95
N VAL A 150 3.82 7.29 6.79
CA VAL A 150 4.16 8.35 7.74
C VAL A 150 2.87 8.84 8.41
N GLN A 151 2.81 8.77 9.74
CA GLN A 151 1.59 8.99 10.50
C GLN A 151 1.86 9.83 11.76
N GLY A 152 0.82 10.56 12.20
CA GLY A 152 0.86 11.40 13.39
C GLY A 152 0.51 12.86 13.07
N PRO A 153 0.18 13.68 14.09
CA PRO A 153 -0.25 15.07 13.90
C PRO A 153 0.80 15.95 13.20
N GLU A 154 2.10 15.70 13.43
CA GLU A 154 3.20 16.47 12.84
C GLU A 154 3.80 15.81 11.59
N SER A 155 3.28 14.66 11.15
CA SER A 155 3.87 13.86 10.06
C SER A 155 3.89 14.61 8.73
N ARG A 156 2.83 15.33 8.39
CA ARG A 156 2.75 16.09 7.13
C ARG A 156 3.81 17.17 7.06
N ALA A 157 3.96 17.95 8.12
CA ALA A 157 4.98 19.01 8.19
C ALA A 157 6.40 18.43 8.08
N ALA A 158 6.66 17.28 8.74
CA ALA A 158 7.95 16.61 8.68
C ALA A 158 8.27 16.10 7.27
N VAL A 159 7.30 15.47 6.58
CA VAL A 159 7.48 15.01 5.19
C VAL A 159 7.76 16.18 4.26
N HIS A 160 6.99 17.27 4.34
CA HIS A 160 7.20 18.47 3.52
C HIS A 160 8.58 19.11 3.77
N ALA A 161 9.08 19.07 5.01
CA ALA A 161 10.41 19.60 5.32
C ALA A 161 11.55 18.79 4.69
N VAL A 162 11.37 17.48 4.51
CA VAL A 162 12.37 16.58 3.92
C VAL A 162 12.27 16.53 2.39
N LEU A 163 11.05 16.61 1.85
CA LEU A 163 10.76 16.49 0.41
C LEU A 163 10.43 17.86 -0.22
N SER A 164 10.98 18.94 0.32
CA SER A 164 10.60 20.34 0.05
C SER A 164 10.57 20.78 -1.43
N GLU A 165 11.07 19.98 -2.34
CA GLU A 165 11.07 20.26 -3.79
C GLU A 165 10.10 19.39 -4.60
N HIS A 166 9.39 18.43 -3.98
CA HIS A 166 8.66 17.38 -4.71
C HIS A 166 7.27 17.02 -4.15
N VAL A 167 6.74 17.77 -3.15
CA VAL A 167 5.43 17.47 -2.54
C VAL A 167 4.52 18.69 -2.51
#